data_293ef40149e65a1c5540459bcbfbeb4d
#
_entry.id   293ef40149e65a1c5540459bcbfbeb4d
#
_cell.length_a   1.000
_cell.length_b   1.000
_cell.length_c   1.000
_cell.angle_alpha   90.00
_cell.angle_beta   90.00
_cell.angle_gamma   90.00
#
_symmetry.space_group_name_H-M   'P 1'
#
loop_
_entity.id
_entity.type
_entity.pdbx_description
1 polymer ?
#
loop_
_entity_poly.entity_id
_entity_poly.type
_entity_poly.pdbx_seq_one_letter_code
_entity_poly.pdbx_strand_id
1 'polypeptide(L)'
;MSATAGRLAVIDMQHVFADPGSPWAAPRYGEAAAGVRRLLPAFGERVTFTRFVPPEEPLGAWRAYYDRWPFARRPADAPLWRLTDDFADRARHVLDAPTFGKWTTELAGRTAPEGRLVLAGVSTDCCVLSTALAAADAGTEVLVVADACAGADDESHAKALHVMDLYRPLIRVTTVAALLDAGSRATAPAEPGAP
;
A
#
# COMPACT_ATOMS: atom_id res chain seq x y z
N MET A 1 -11.94 0.38 -18.83
CA MET A 1 -11.24 1.41 -18.03
C MET A 1 -9.77 1.00 -17.93
N SER A 2 -8.83 1.95 -18.06
CA SER A 2 -7.39 1.67 -17.92
C SER A 2 -7.08 1.09 -16.54
N ALA A 3 -6.18 0.11 -16.46
CA ALA A 3 -5.77 -0.48 -15.18
C ALA A 3 -5.10 0.55 -14.25
N THR A 4 -4.53 1.62 -14.81
CA THR A 4 -3.95 2.75 -14.07
C THR A 4 -4.97 3.88 -13.80
N ALA A 5 -6.25 3.69 -14.13
CA ALA A 5 -7.33 4.67 -13.86
C ALA A 5 -7.83 4.59 -12.40
N GLY A 6 -6.94 4.33 -11.44
CA GLY A 6 -7.25 4.26 -10.02
C GLY A 6 -6.39 5.22 -9.21
N ARG A 7 -6.57 5.22 -7.89
CA ARG A 7 -5.68 5.87 -6.94
C ARG A 7 -4.65 4.87 -6.41
N LEU A 8 -3.39 5.20 -6.44
CA LEU A 8 -2.33 4.41 -5.81
C LEU A 8 -2.18 4.82 -4.34
N ALA A 9 -2.40 3.87 -3.44
CA ALA A 9 -2.00 4.02 -2.05
C ALA A 9 -0.69 3.24 -1.82
N VAL A 10 0.33 3.99 -1.44
CA VAL A 10 1.65 3.46 -1.08
C VAL A 10 1.69 3.30 0.43
N ILE A 11 1.62 2.05 0.88
CA ILE A 11 1.43 1.70 2.28
C ILE A 11 2.78 1.66 3.00
N ASP A 12 2.93 2.52 3.98
CA ASP A 12 3.91 2.49 5.07
C ASP A 12 5.37 2.29 4.63
N MET A 13 5.81 2.97 3.56
CA MET A 13 7.19 2.90 3.09
C MET A 13 8.14 3.71 3.99
N GLN A 14 8.23 3.28 5.28
CA GLN A 14 8.89 3.96 6.39
C GLN A 14 10.20 3.28 6.80
N HIS A 15 11.07 4.03 7.48
CA HIS A 15 12.34 3.50 8.00
C HIS A 15 12.15 2.30 8.93
N VAL A 16 11.09 2.25 9.75
CA VAL A 16 10.79 1.15 10.66
C VAL A 16 10.63 -0.20 9.94
N PHE A 17 10.20 -0.20 8.68
CA PHE A 17 10.05 -1.40 7.85
C PHE A 17 11.24 -1.64 6.91
N ALA A 18 12.04 -0.61 6.67
CA ALA A 18 13.20 -0.66 5.78
C ALA A 18 14.51 -1.04 6.48
N ASP A 19 14.67 -0.65 7.75
CA ASP A 19 15.89 -0.88 8.53
C ASP A 19 15.99 -2.37 8.90
N PRO A 20 17.02 -3.10 8.44
CA PRO A 20 17.22 -4.50 8.81
C PRO A 20 17.39 -4.75 10.32
N GLY A 21 17.77 -3.73 11.08
CA GLY A 21 17.86 -3.78 12.55
C GLY A 21 16.52 -3.61 13.26
N SER A 22 15.46 -3.25 12.54
CA SER A 22 14.13 -3.10 13.11
C SER A 22 13.46 -4.46 13.34
N PRO A 23 12.81 -4.69 14.50
CA PRO A 23 11.99 -5.89 14.69
C PRO A 23 10.81 -6.03 13.72
N TRP A 24 10.45 -4.95 13.02
CA TRP A 24 9.38 -4.93 12.01
C TRP A 24 9.90 -4.83 10.58
N ALA A 25 11.20 -5.08 10.36
CA ALA A 25 11.79 -5.04 9.03
C ALA A 25 11.07 -6.02 8.08
N ALA A 26 10.76 -5.54 6.88
CA ALA A 26 10.32 -6.40 5.78
C ALA A 26 11.55 -6.81 4.96
N PRO A 27 11.96 -8.10 4.94
CA PRO A 27 13.22 -8.52 4.30
C PRO A 27 13.33 -8.11 2.83
N ARG A 28 12.20 -8.06 2.12
CA ARG A 28 12.12 -7.66 0.70
C ARG A 28 11.68 -6.21 0.50
N TYR A 29 11.88 -5.35 1.50
CA TYR A 29 11.52 -3.93 1.39
C TYR A 29 12.11 -3.26 0.13
N GLY A 30 13.37 -3.52 -0.19
CA GLY A 30 14.05 -2.94 -1.35
C GLY A 30 13.39 -3.32 -2.69
N GLU A 31 12.90 -4.56 -2.82
CA GLU A 31 12.16 -5.02 -3.99
C GLU A 31 10.80 -4.32 -4.11
N ALA A 32 10.06 -4.26 -3.00
CA ALA A 32 8.80 -3.51 -2.95
C ALA A 32 9.00 -2.03 -3.30
N ALA A 33 10.04 -1.39 -2.76
CA ALA A 33 10.39 -0.01 -3.07
C ALA A 33 10.71 0.18 -4.56
N ALA A 34 11.42 -0.76 -5.18
CA ALA A 34 11.68 -0.72 -6.63
C ALA A 34 10.38 -0.82 -7.44
N GLY A 35 9.46 -1.70 -7.04
CA GLY A 35 8.12 -1.82 -7.63
C GLY A 35 7.32 -0.53 -7.51
N VAL A 36 7.25 0.04 -6.30
CA VAL A 36 6.58 1.33 -6.05
C VAL A 36 7.14 2.43 -6.94
N ARG A 37 8.48 2.59 -7.02
CA ARG A 37 9.11 3.61 -7.89
C ARG A 37 8.69 3.50 -9.36
N ARG A 38 8.50 2.28 -9.86
CA ARG A 38 8.03 2.04 -11.23
C ARG A 38 6.57 2.45 -11.43
N LEU A 39 5.74 2.35 -10.38
CA LEU A 39 4.32 2.73 -10.45
C LEU A 39 4.09 4.23 -10.41
N LEU A 40 4.87 4.99 -9.64
CA LEU A 40 4.62 6.41 -9.38
C LEU A 40 4.35 7.25 -10.65
N PRO A 41 5.13 7.13 -11.75
CA PRO A 41 4.91 7.95 -12.96
C PRO A 41 3.53 7.73 -13.59
N ALA A 42 2.99 6.51 -13.51
CA ALA A 42 1.69 6.17 -14.13
C ALA A 42 0.48 6.74 -13.37
N PHE A 43 0.67 7.10 -12.10
CA PHE A 43 -0.41 7.63 -11.26
C PHE A 43 -0.33 9.16 -11.05
N GLY A 44 0.82 9.78 -11.23
CA GLY A 44 1.01 11.22 -11.09
C GLY A 44 0.53 11.75 -9.74
N GLU A 45 -0.44 12.65 -9.72
CA GLU A 45 -0.99 13.21 -8.47
C GLU A 45 -2.01 12.30 -7.77
N ARG A 46 -2.42 11.21 -8.40
CA ARG A 46 -3.32 10.22 -7.82
C ARG A 46 -2.58 9.22 -6.92
N VAL A 47 -1.53 9.68 -6.22
CA VAL A 47 -0.77 8.89 -5.25
C VAL A 47 -1.05 9.42 -3.85
N THR A 48 -1.27 8.49 -2.92
CA THR A 48 -1.38 8.78 -1.49
C THR A 48 -0.42 7.85 -0.76
N PHE A 49 0.49 8.40 0.00
CA PHE A 49 1.35 7.63 0.91
C PHE A 49 0.68 7.50 2.26
N THR A 50 0.92 6.40 2.94
CA THR A 50 0.48 6.24 4.33
C THR A 50 1.69 6.05 5.25
N ARG A 51 1.48 6.39 6.54
CA ARG A 51 2.42 6.04 7.59
C ARG A 51 1.67 5.38 8.75
N PHE A 52 2.26 4.34 9.29
CA PHE A 52 1.89 3.85 10.60
C PHE A 52 2.54 4.76 11.65
N VAL A 53 1.72 5.44 12.44
CA VAL A 53 2.19 6.31 13.52
C VAL A 53 1.45 5.94 14.79
N PRO A 54 2.13 5.34 15.78
CA PRO A 54 1.50 4.93 17.03
C PRO A 54 0.89 6.13 17.78
N PRO A 55 -0.26 5.94 18.44
CA PRO A 55 -0.79 6.98 19.30
C PRO A 55 0.02 7.07 20.60
N GLU A 56 0.02 8.23 21.24
CA GLU A 56 0.65 8.40 22.57
C GLU A 56 0.03 7.48 23.61
N GLU A 57 -1.29 7.35 23.58
CA GLU A 57 -2.06 6.46 24.47
C GLU A 57 -2.79 5.39 23.66
N PRO A 58 -2.24 4.18 23.57
CA PRO A 58 -2.91 3.08 22.87
C PRO A 58 -4.17 2.63 23.62
N LEU A 59 -5.24 2.33 22.88
CA LEU A 59 -6.51 1.89 23.41
C LEU A 59 -6.70 0.38 23.29
N GLY A 60 -7.45 -0.20 24.23
CA GLY A 60 -7.86 -1.60 24.18
C GLY A 60 -6.69 -2.57 24.04
N ALA A 61 -6.79 -3.52 23.12
CA ALA A 61 -5.80 -4.56 22.85
C ALA A 61 -4.47 -3.99 22.31
N TRP A 62 -4.45 -2.78 21.77
CA TRP A 62 -3.21 -2.11 21.33
C TRP A 62 -2.22 -1.90 22.48
N ARG A 63 -2.69 -1.81 23.74
CA ARG A 63 -1.80 -1.74 24.90
C ARG A 63 -0.92 -2.99 24.99
N ALA A 64 -1.53 -4.18 24.95
CA ALA A 64 -0.81 -5.45 24.96
C ALA A 64 0.09 -5.64 23.72
N TYR A 65 -0.33 -5.12 22.57
CA TYR A 65 0.49 -5.12 21.37
C TYR A 65 1.79 -4.32 21.57
N TYR A 66 1.71 -3.11 22.11
CA TYR A 66 2.89 -2.30 22.39
C TYR A 66 3.70 -2.78 23.61
N ASP A 67 3.13 -3.57 24.52
CA ASP A 67 3.88 -4.28 25.55
C ASP A 67 4.79 -5.35 24.94
N ARG A 68 4.32 -6.03 23.89
CA ARG A 68 5.12 -6.97 23.09
C ARG A 68 6.17 -6.27 22.23
N TRP A 69 5.91 -5.04 21.79
CA TRP A 69 6.76 -4.26 20.91
C TRP A 69 7.16 -2.91 21.53
N PRO A 70 7.90 -2.90 22.65
CA PRO A 70 8.18 -1.66 23.41
C PRO A 70 8.94 -0.62 22.58
N PHE A 71 9.76 -1.06 21.60
CA PHE A 71 10.50 -0.16 20.72
C PHE A 71 9.57 0.75 19.90
N ALA A 72 8.33 0.33 19.66
CA ALA A 72 7.34 1.09 18.89
C ALA A 72 6.65 2.20 19.73
N ARG A 73 6.94 2.30 21.03
CA ARG A 73 6.48 3.40 21.89
C ARG A 73 7.37 4.63 21.74
N ARG A 74 7.62 5.06 20.52
CA ARG A 74 8.37 6.28 20.20
C ARG A 74 7.44 7.41 19.85
N PRO A 75 7.81 8.69 20.12
CA PRO A 75 7.03 9.84 19.69
C PRO A 75 6.73 9.81 18.19
N ALA A 76 5.62 10.41 17.79
CA ALA A 76 5.15 10.43 16.39
C ALA A 76 6.15 11.07 15.41
N ASP A 77 7.01 11.96 15.88
CA ASP A 77 8.07 12.63 15.12
C ASP A 77 9.39 11.85 15.03
N ALA A 78 9.49 10.70 15.73
CA ALA A 78 10.70 9.89 15.74
C ALA A 78 11.11 9.47 14.31
N PRO A 79 12.44 9.46 14.00
CA PRO A 79 12.93 9.19 12.65
C PRO A 79 12.44 7.87 12.06
N LEU A 80 12.24 6.83 12.87
CA LEU A 80 11.76 5.53 12.38
C LEU A 80 10.37 5.59 11.74
N TRP A 81 9.52 6.58 12.10
CA TRP A 81 8.19 6.76 11.51
C TRP A 81 8.19 7.57 10.22
N ARG A 82 9.31 8.16 9.83
CA ARG A 82 9.40 8.90 8.57
C ARG A 82 9.38 7.95 7.37
N LEU A 83 8.86 8.44 6.26
CA LEU A 83 9.06 7.77 4.98
C LEU A 83 10.56 7.71 4.67
N THR A 84 11.00 6.64 4.01
CA THR A 84 12.40 6.55 3.57
C THR A 84 12.72 7.65 2.56
N ASP A 85 13.98 7.99 2.42
CA ASP A 85 14.47 9.09 1.56
C ASP A 85 14.04 8.91 0.10
N ASP A 86 13.89 7.65 -0.37
CA ASP A 86 13.36 7.33 -1.69
C ASP A 86 11.98 7.95 -1.96
N PHE A 87 11.19 8.20 -0.92
CA PHE A 87 9.79 8.60 -1.02
C PHE A 87 9.46 9.92 -0.33
N ALA A 88 10.28 10.38 0.62
CA ALA A 88 9.99 11.58 1.42
C ALA A 88 9.69 12.81 0.54
N ASP A 89 10.53 13.08 -0.47
CA ASP A 89 10.37 14.23 -1.36
C ASP A 89 9.30 14.02 -2.45
N ARG A 90 8.80 12.80 -2.62
CA ARG A 90 7.78 12.44 -3.62
C ARG A 90 6.38 12.39 -3.05
N ALA A 91 6.26 12.34 -1.73
CA ALA A 91 5.00 12.14 -1.02
C ALA A 91 4.25 13.47 -0.83
N ARG A 92 3.50 13.88 -1.87
CA ARG A 92 2.68 15.11 -1.80
C ARG A 92 1.48 14.98 -0.86
N HIS A 93 0.95 13.77 -0.72
CA HIS A 93 -0.17 13.46 0.18
C HIS A 93 0.24 12.31 1.08
N VAL A 94 0.28 12.55 2.37
CA VAL A 94 0.63 11.57 3.40
C VAL A 94 -0.51 11.48 4.40
N LEU A 95 -0.96 10.26 4.69
CA LEU A 95 -1.97 9.95 5.70
C LEU A 95 -1.34 9.17 6.84
N ASP A 96 -1.48 9.64 8.05
CA ASP A 96 -1.06 8.94 9.25
C ASP A 96 -2.23 8.14 9.83
N ALA A 97 -1.96 6.89 10.19
CA ALA A 97 -2.95 6.07 10.88
C ALA A 97 -2.29 5.21 11.97
N PRO A 98 -2.92 5.09 13.15
CA PRO A 98 -2.38 4.31 14.26
C PRO A 98 -2.75 2.82 14.21
N THR A 99 -3.30 2.37 13.08
CA THR A 99 -3.80 1.01 12.87
C THR A 99 -3.17 0.37 11.64
N PHE A 100 -3.28 -0.95 11.53
CA PHE A 100 -2.83 -1.66 10.33
C PHE A 100 -3.62 -1.20 9.09
N GLY A 101 -4.94 -1.20 9.16
CA GLY A 101 -5.79 -0.73 8.06
C GLY A 101 -5.65 0.77 7.83
N LYS A 102 -5.47 1.16 6.56
CA LYS A 102 -5.35 2.56 6.11
C LYS A 102 -6.59 3.04 5.37
N TRP A 103 -7.65 2.22 5.29
CA TRP A 103 -8.92 2.62 4.70
C TRP A 103 -9.68 3.55 5.63
N THR A 104 -9.17 4.76 5.75
CA THR A 104 -9.77 5.85 6.51
C THR A 104 -10.79 6.62 5.65
N THR A 105 -11.63 7.44 6.28
CA THR A 105 -12.54 8.35 5.57
C THR A 105 -11.80 9.23 4.55
N GLU A 106 -10.57 9.66 4.88
CA GLU A 106 -9.77 10.48 3.99
C GLU A 106 -9.28 9.67 2.77
N LEU A 107 -8.73 8.46 2.94
CA LEU A 107 -8.31 7.64 1.81
C LEU A 107 -9.52 7.25 0.94
N ALA A 108 -10.64 6.90 1.56
CA ALA A 108 -11.89 6.60 0.86
C ALA A 108 -12.36 7.78 0.02
N GLY A 109 -12.42 8.98 0.59
CA GLY A 109 -12.80 10.20 -0.13
C GLY A 109 -11.87 10.54 -1.29
N ARG A 110 -10.56 10.31 -1.13
CA ARG A 110 -9.58 10.49 -2.22
C ARG A 110 -9.70 9.43 -3.32
N THR A 111 -10.18 8.23 -3.00
CA THR A 111 -10.34 7.11 -3.95
C THR A 111 -11.67 7.16 -4.70
N ALA A 112 -12.70 7.76 -4.11
CA ALA A 112 -14.05 7.78 -4.65
C ALA A 112 -14.16 8.30 -6.10
N PRO A 113 -13.43 9.34 -6.53
CA PRO A 113 -13.52 9.82 -7.91
C PRO A 113 -13.08 8.79 -8.96
N GLU A 114 -12.09 7.96 -8.63
CA GLU A 114 -11.57 6.92 -9.51
C GLU A 114 -12.30 5.58 -9.37
N GLY A 115 -12.95 5.33 -8.22
CA GLY A 115 -13.68 4.11 -7.92
C GLY A 115 -12.81 2.85 -7.76
N ARG A 116 -11.48 3.00 -7.82
CA ARG A 116 -10.50 1.92 -7.73
C ARG A 116 -9.31 2.31 -6.87
N LEU A 117 -8.93 1.40 -5.99
CA LEU A 117 -7.73 1.50 -5.17
C LEU A 117 -6.66 0.53 -5.66
N VAL A 118 -5.46 1.04 -5.93
CA VAL A 118 -4.27 0.23 -6.21
C VAL A 118 -3.39 0.26 -4.97
N LEU A 119 -3.00 -0.91 -4.47
CA LEU A 119 -2.20 -1.05 -3.24
C LEU A 119 -0.81 -1.56 -3.56
N ALA A 120 0.20 -0.90 -2.99
CA ALA A 120 1.59 -1.29 -2.96
C ALA A 120 2.20 -0.89 -1.61
N GLY A 121 3.32 -1.51 -1.21
CA GLY A 121 4.04 -1.18 0.04
C GLY A 121 4.07 -2.32 1.05
N VAL A 122 4.16 -1.98 2.34
CA VAL A 122 4.44 -2.94 3.42
C VAL A 122 3.52 -2.76 4.64
N SER A 123 3.31 -3.80 5.48
CA SER A 123 3.60 -5.19 5.17
C SER A 123 2.38 -5.82 4.52
N THR A 124 2.60 -6.71 3.55
CA THR A 124 1.53 -7.38 2.80
C THR A 124 0.54 -8.09 3.71
N ASP A 125 1.05 -8.80 4.71
CA ASP A 125 0.33 -9.64 5.67
C ASP A 125 -0.38 -8.86 6.79
N CYS A 126 -0.10 -7.55 6.91
CA CYS A 126 -0.70 -6.68 7.93
C CYS A 126 -1.40 -5.48 7.29
N CYS A 127 -0.64 -4.41 7.01
CA CYS A 127 -1.21 -3.12 6.62
C CYS A 127 -1.87 -3.15 5.24
N VAL A 128 -1.25 -3.84 4.26
CA VAL A 128 -1.83 -3.99 2.92
C VAL A 128 -3.09 -4.84 2.97
N LEU A 129 -3.03 -6.02 3.59
CA LEU A 129 -4.17 -6.93 3.75
C LEU A 129 -5.36 -6.23 4.44
N SER A 130 -5.13 -5.61 5.61
CA SER A 130 -6.19 -4.93 6.36
C SER A 130 -6.82 -3.79 5.58
N THR A 131 -6.02 -3.07 4.79
CA THR A 131 -6.52 -1.98 3.93
C THR A 131 -7.33 -2.52 2.76
N ALA A 132 -6.86 -3.59 2.12
CA ALA A 132 -7.53 -4.22 0.98
C ALA A 132 -8.92 -4.74 1.35
N LEU A 133 -9.02 -5.47 2.48
CA LEU A 133 -10.29 -6.04 2.94
C LEU A 133 -11.30 -4.94 3.29
N ALA A 134 -10.87 -3.92 4.04
CA ALA A 134 -11.75 -2.82 4.42
C ALA A 134 -12.24 -1.99 3.22
N ALA A 135 -11.38 -1.78 2.20
CA ALA A 135 -11.75 -1.07 0.97
C ALA A 135 -12.74 -1.91 0.13
N ALA A 136 -12.51 -3.22 0.03
CA ALA A 136 -13.39 -4.13 -0.68
C ALA A 136 -14.78 -4.22 -0.04
N ASP A 137 -14.84 -4.33 1.29
CA ASP A 137 -16.11 -4.33 2.05
C ASP A 137 -16.89 -3.02 1.88
N ALA A 138 -16.18 -1.91 1.65
CA ALA A 138 -16.79 -0.62 1.33
C ALA A 138 -17.22 -0.49 -0.16
N GLY A 139 -17.09 -1.55 -0.96
CA GLY A 139 -17.49 -1.59 -2.37
C GLY A 139 -16.49 -0.99 -3.36
N THR A 140 -15.24 -0.74 -2.94
CA THR A 140 -14.18 -0.24 -3.81
C THR A 140 -13.48 -1.40 -4.53
N GLU A 141 -13.27 -1.28 -5.85
CA GLU A 141 -12.42 -2.23 -6.57
C GLU A 141 -10.97 -2.08 -6.12
N VAL A 142 -10.34 -3.20 -5.72
CA VAL A 142 -8.96 -3.20 -5.20
C VAL A 142 -8.03 -4.01 -6.10
N LEU A 143 -6.90 -3.41 -6.47
CA LEU A 143 -5.79 -4.09 -7.13
C LEU A 143 -4.59 -4.10 -6.19
N VAL A 144 -4.09 -5.29 -5.85
CA VAL A 144 -2.87 -5.46 -5.03
C VAL A 144 -1.72 -5.81 -5.95
N VAL A 145 -0.68 -4.99 -5.96
CA VAL A 145 0.49 -5.17 -6.83
C VAL A 145 1.54 -5.99 -6.09
N ALA A 146 1.54 -7.31 -6.32
CA ALA A 146 2.31 -8.27 -5.53
C ALA A 146 3.82 -7.99 -5.49
N ASP A 147 4.43 -7.69 -6.64
CA ASP A 147 5.87 -7.39 -6.78
C ASP A 147 6.24 -5.93 -6.42
N ALA A 148 5.27 -5.16 -5.93
CA ALA A 148 5.46 -3.87 -5.26
C ALA A 148 5.05 -3.92 -3.78
N CYS A 149 4.88 -5.13 -3.22
CA CYS A 149 4.60 -5.37 -1.81
C CYS A 149 5.66 -6.31 -1.21
N ALA A 150 5.84 -6.22 0.11
CA ALA A 150 6.65 -7.18 0.87
C ALA A 150 5.99 -7.46 2.23
N GLY A 151 6.04 -8.71 2.68
CA GLY A 151 5.55 -9.15 3.97
C GLY A 151 6.63 -9.19 5.05
N ALA A 152 6.26 -9.60 6.25
CA ALA A 152 7.19 -9.87 7.34
C ALA A 152 8.18 -11.01 6.98
N ASP A 153 7.76 -11.93 6.12
CA ASP A 153 8.53 -12.99 5.48
C ASP A 153 7.83 -13.44 4.18
N ASP A 154 8.52 -14.29 3.38
CA ASP A 154 7.99 -14.74 2.10
C ASP A 154 6.74 -15.62 2.24
N GLU A 155 6.64 -16.43 3.31
CA GLU A 155 5.48 -17.28 3.55
C GLU A 155 4.25 -16.46 3.92
N SER A 156 4.39 -15.50 4.83
CA SER A 156 3.34 -14.57 5.24
C SER A 156 2.87 -13.72 4.07
N HIS A 157 3.80 -13.22 3.24
CA HIS A 157 3.50 -12.52 2.00
C HIS A 157 2.63 -13.35 1.05
N ALA A 158 3.05 -14.58 0.75
CA ALA A 158 2.33 -15.48 -0.16
C ALA A 158 0.93 -15.83 0.37
N LYS A 159 0.80 -16.12 1.67
CA LYS A 159 -0.47 -16.41 2.31
C LYS A 159 -1.43 -15.22 2.25
N ALA A 160 -0.95 -14.01 2.50
CA ALA A 160 -1.77 -12.80 2.43
C ALA A 160 -2.26 -12.54 1.00
N LEU A 161 -1.41 -12.68 0.00
CA LEU A 161 -1.80 -12.58 -1.41
C LEU A 161 -2.85 -13.64 -1.77
N HIS A 162 -2.67 -14.88 -1.33
CA HIS A 162 -3.64 -15.96 -1.54
C HIS A 162 -5.00 -15.60 -0.93
N VAL A 163 -5.04 -15.14 0.32
CA VAL A 163 -6.28 -14.75 0.99
C VAL A 163 -6.96 -13.62 0.21
N MET A 164 -6.24 -12.58 -0.17
CA MET A 164 -6.81 -11.46 -0.94
C MET A 164 -7.38 -11.91 -2.29
N ASP A 165 -6.74 -12.86 -2.97
CA ASP A 165 -7.21 -13.37 -4.28
C ASP A 165 -8.52 -14.17 -4.18
N LEU A 166 -8.89 -14.71 -3.00
CA LEU A 166 -10.18 -15.36 -2.77
C LEU A 166 -11.37 -14.38 -2.81
N TYR A 167 -11.10 -13.07 -2.67
CA TYR A 167 -12.13 -12.02 -2.69
C TYR A 167 -12.46 -11.52 -4.10
N ARG A 168 -12.01 -12.22 -5.17
CA ARG A 168 -12.40 -11.87 -6.55
C ARG A 168 -13.92 -11.84 -6.71
N PRO A 169 -14.48 -10.88 -7.45
CA PRO A 169 -13.80 -9.86 -8.25
C PRO A 169 -13.46 -8.57 -7.50
N LEU A 170 -13.78 -8.43 -6.21
CA LEU A 170 -13.57 -7.22 -5.41
C LEU A 170 -12.10 -6.88 -5.23
N ILE A 171 -11.28 -7.90 -4.95
CA ILE A 171 -9.83 -7.77 -4.86
C ILE A 171 -9.19 -8.63 -5.95
N ARG A 172 -8.23 -8.08 -6.66
CA ARG A 172 -7.40 -8.79 -7.63
C ARG A 172 -5.93 -8.58 -7.35
N VAL A 173 -5.18 -9.65 -7.34
CA VAL A 173 -3.71 -9.61 -7.27
C VAL A 173 -3.15 -9.47 -8.69
N THR A 174 -2.20 -8.57 -8.87
CA THR A 174 -1.54 -8.27 -10.15
C THR A 174 -0.05 -8.02 -9.94
N THR A 175 0.68 -7.72 -11.01
CA THR A 175 2.09 -7.31 -10.98
C THR A 175 2.26 -5.92 -11.56
N VAL A 176 3.40 -5.27 -11.28
CA VAL A 176 3.78 -3.97 -11.86
C VAL A 176 3.71 -4.04 -13.39
N ALA A 177 4.29 -5.07 -14.00
CA ALA A 177 4.30 -5.22 -15.45
C ALA A 177 2.87 -5.32 -16.01
N ALA A 178 2.06 -6.23 -15.48
CA ALA A 178 0.68 -6.44 -15.97
C ALA A 178 -0.19 -5.18 -15.82
N LEU A 179 -0.01 -4.44 -14.71
CA LEU A 179 -0.75 -3.20 -14.46
C LEU A 179 -0.38 -2.10 -15.46
N LEU A 180 0.92 -1.89 -15.72
CA LEU A 180 1.42 -0.87 -16.63
C LEU A 180 1.09 -1.19 -18.10
N ASP A 181 1.21 -2.46 -18.51
CA ASP A 181 0.85 -2.91 -19.87
C ASP A 181 -0.64 -2.73 -20.16
N ALA A 182 -1.50 -3.03 -19.19
CA ALA A 182 -2.93 -2.81 -19.32
C ALA A 182 -3.29 -1.32 -19.38
N GLY A 183 -2.52 -0.46 -18.68
CA GLY A 183 -2.62 0.99 -18.75
C GLY A 183 -2.30 1.53 -20.16
N SER A 184 -1.19 1.07 -20.72
CA SER A 184 -0.70 1.51 -22.04
C SER A 184 -1.65 1.13 -23.17
N ARG A 185 -2.24 -0.07 -23.13
CA ARG A 185 -3.22 -0.53 -24.15
C ARG A 185 -4.51 0.29 -24.15
N ALA A 186 -4.93 0.80 -23.00
CA ALA A 186 -6.15 1.60 -22.91
C ALA A 186 -5.96 3.05 -23.42
N THR A 187 -4.73 3.51 -23.58
CA THR A 187 -4.40 4.86 -24.07
C THR A 187 -3.98 4.87 -25.55
N ALA A 188 -3.79 3.70 -26.17
CA ALA A 188 -3.52 3.62 -27.61
C ALA A 188 -4.76 4.07 -28.41
N PRO A 189 -4.61 4.97 -29.40
CA PRO A 189 -5.72 5.34 -30.29
C PRO A 189 -6.21 4.08 -31.03
N ALA A 190 -7.54 3.94 -31.14
CA ALA A 190 -8.13 2.90 -31.96
C ALA A 190 -7.58 3.08 -33.39
N GLU A 191 -6.97 2.04 -33.98
CA GLU A 191 -6.60 2.09 -35.39
C GLU A 191 -7.85 2.40 -36.23
N PRO A 192 -7.77 3.40 -37.13
CA PRO A 192 -8.89 3.64 -38.06
C PRO A 192 -9.08 2.38 -38.89
N GLY A 193 -10.27 1.77 -38.76
CA GLY A 193 -10.63 0.57 -39.48
C GLY A 193 -10.33 0.74 -40.97
N ALA A 194 -9.58 -0.21 -41.54
CA ALA A 194 -9.36 -0.30 -42.94
C ALA A 194 -10.71 -0.52 -43.66
N PRO A 195 -10.94 0.05 -44.85
CA PRO A 195 -12.17 0.02 -45.59
C PRO A 195 -12.55 -1.37 -46.09
#